data_d78d900811ffe882d82f219ad75bd4d2
#
_entry.id   d78d900811ffe882d82f219ad75bd4d2
#
_cell.length_a   1.000
_cell.length_b   1.000
_cell.length_c   1.000
_cell.angle_alpha   90.00
_cell.angle_beta   90.00
_cell.angle_gamma   90.00
#
_symmetry.space_group_name_H-M   'P 1'
#
loop_
_entity.id
_entity.type
_entity.pdbx_description
1 polymer ?
#
loop_
_entity_poly.entity_id
_entity_poly.type
_entity_poly.pdbx_seq_one_letter_code
_entity_poly.pdbx_strand_id
1 'polypeptide(L)'
;MTLFLTSSPCDNNVPEGLDLPCIFDACNGFVENLRASVEPGAQLLIIASDPDAFAGNDEMAATFEGCFAAAEIELEDVCVLDSRNADDAAELVAQSGVILLSGGHVPTENAFFASMDLRNLLADFDGVIIGISAGSMNCADTVYAQPEEPGEAVDPDYQRFISGLGLTTRNILPHYNQVKDNVLDGLRLFEDITAADSAGHTFYILPDGSYILARDGDEMLCGEAWLMHNGVLEKLTEDGEELTL
;
A
#
# COMPACT_ATOMS: atom_id res chain seq x y z
N MET A 1 14.00 8.87 4.22
CA MET A 1 12.91 7.87 4.10
C MET A 1 12.74 7.49 2.64
N THR A 2 12.61 6.17 2.37
CA THR A 2 12.20 5.64 1.08
C THR A 2 10.77 5.10 1.19
N LEU A 3 9.87 5.46 0.25
CA LEU A 3 8.47 5.08 0.27
C LEU A 3 8.11 4.33 -1.02
N PHE A 4 7.59 3.12 -0.88
CA PHE A 4 6.99 2.34 -1.96
C PHE A 4 5.47 2.38 -1.82
N LEU A 5 4.76 2.92 -2.79
CA LEU A 5 3.30 2.89 -2.88
C LEU A 5 2.90 1.83 -3.90
N THR A 6 2.62 0.62 -3.44
CA THR A 6 2.35 -0.51 -4.34
C THR A 6 0.85 -0.78 -4.46
N SER A 7 0.43 -1.30 -5.61
CA SER A 7 -0.85 -1.99 -5.74
C SER A 7 -0.78 -3.32 -4.99
N SER A 8 -0.15 -4.32 -5.56
CA SER A 8 0.33 -5.53 -4.89
C SER A 8 1.77 -5.77 -5.33
N PRO A 9 2.73 -5.94 -4.40
CA PRO A 9 4.10 -6.24 -4.73
C PRO A 9 4.37 -7.74 -4.84
N CYS A 10 3.32 -8.58 -4.85
CA CYS A 10 3.44 -10.04 -4.77
C CYS A 10 3.10 -10.73 -6.10
N ASP A 11 3.91 -11.72 -6.45
CA ASP A 11 3.64 -12.71 -7.50
C ASP A 11 3.31 -14.07 -6.86
N ASN A 12 2.17 -14.65 -7.26
CA ASN A 12 1.72 -15.97 -6.81
C ASN A 12 2.39 -17.12 -7.60
N ASN A 13 3.19 -16.83 -8.63
CA ASN A 13 3.96 -17.80 -9.38
C ASN A 13 5.26 -18.14 -8.64
N VAL A 14 5.13 -18.83 -7.52
CA VAL A 14 6.27 -19.18 -6.65
C VAL A 14 7.12 -20.27 -7.33
N PRO A 15 8.46 -20.12 -7.37
CA PRO A 15 9.36 -21.12 -7.89
C PRO A 15 9.23 -22.48 -7.20
N GLU A 16 9.42 -23.58 -7.95
CA GLU A 16 9.36 -24.93 -7.41
C GLU A 16 10.42 -25.11 -6.29
N GLY A 17 9.96 -25.58 -5.14
CA GLY A 17 10.80 -25.85 -3.96
C GLY A 17 10.72 -24.78 -2.86
N LEU A 18 10.05 -23.65 -3.07
CA LEU A 18 9.67 -22.71 -2.03
C LEU A 18 8.26 -23.02 -1.54
N ASP A 19 8.09 -23.14 -0.23
CA ASP A 19 6.78 -23.35 0.42
C ASP A 19 6.25 -21.99 0.92
N LEU A 20 5.89 -21.14 -0.03
CA LEU A 20 5.36 -19.80 0.22
C LEU A 20 4.08 -19.58 -0.60
N PRO A 21 3.11 -18.79 -0.13
CA PRO A 21 1.93 -18.45 -0.92
C PRO A 21 2.23 -17.46 -2.06
N CYS A 22 3.26 -16.64 -1.92
CA CYS A 22 3.75 -15.70 -2.92
C CYS A 22 5.23 -15.35 -2.68
N ILE A 23 5.83 -14.67 -3.64
CA ILE A 23 7.12 -13.98 -3.53
C ILE A 23 6.95 -12.52 -3.95
N PHE A 24 7.94 -11.67 -3.71
CA PHE A 24 7.92 -10.34 -4.31
C PHE A 24 8.01 -10.43 -5.84
N ASP A 25 7.18 -9.63 -6.50
CA ASP A 25 7.20 -9.51 -7.95
C ASP A 25 8.51 -8.84 -8.41
N ALA A 26 9.22 -9.49 -9.33
CA ALA A 26 10.44 -8.93 -9.92
C ALA A 26 10.15 -7.95 -11.06
N CYS A 27 8.86 -7.80 -11.47
CA CYS A 27 8.49 -6.87 -12.52
C CYS A 27 8.81 -5.42 -12.13
N ASN A 28 9.04 -4.59 -13.12
CA ASN A 28 9.27 -3.14 -12.96
C ASN A 28 10.40 -2.78 -11.97
N GLY A 29 11.35 -3.69 -11.73
CA GLY A 29 12.52 -3.47 -10.87
C GLY A 29 12.20 -3.38 -9.38
N PHE A 30 11.03 -3.86 -8.92
CA PHE A 30 10.62 -3.74 -7.52
C PHE A 30 11.62 -4.38 -6.56
N VAL A 31 12.02 -5.64 -6.81
CA VAL A 31 12.96 -6.37 -5.95
C VAL A 31 14.33 -5.69 -5.90
N GLU A 32 14.83 -5.20 -7.04
CA GLU A 32 16.10 -4.49 -7.14
C GLU A 32 16.07 -3.18 -6.34
N ASN A 33 14.99 -2.40 -6.49
CA ASN A 33 14.80 -1.15 -5.76
C ASN A 33 14.64 -1.37 -4.26
N LEU A 34 13.91 -2.43 -3.87
CA LEU A 34 13.72 -2.80 -2.47
C LEU A 34 15.06 -3.20 -1.84
N ARG A 35 15.80 -4.10 -2.51
CA ARG A 35 17.14 -4.55 -2.06
C ARG A 35 18.13 -3.39 -1.92
N ALA A 36 18.07 -2.42 -2.82
CA ALA A 36 18.92 -1.23 -2.76
C ALA A 36 18.53 -0.24 -1.65
N SER A 37 17.34 -0.38 -1.07
CA SER A 37 16.79 0.55 -0.07
C SER A 37 16.87 0.00 1.36
N VAL A 38 16.86 -1.31 1.55
CA VAL A 38 16.84 -1.95 2.87
C VAL A 38 18.27 -2.22 3.35
N GLU A 39 18.59 -1.72 4.53
CA GLU A 39 19.86 -2.00 5.18
C GLU A 39 19.93 -3.45 5.68
N PRO A 40 21.05 -4.15 5.52
CA PRO A 40 21.20 -5.52 6.02
C PRO A 40 20.95 -5.61 7.54
N GLY A 41 20.15 -6.58 7.97
CA GLY A 41 19.79 -6.77 9.37
C GLY A 41 18.75 -5.76 9.88
N ALA A 42 18.00 -5.12 9.00
CA ALA A 42 16.87 -4.28 9.39
C ALA A 42 15.77 -5.09 10.09
N GLN A 43 15.08 -4.51 11.07
CA GLN A 43 13.87 -5.07 11.64
C GLN A 43 12.66 -4.68 10.77
N LEU A 44 11.80 -5.65 10.44
CA LEU A 44 10.56 -5.43 9.73
C LEU A 44 9.40 -5.30 10.72
N LEU A 45 8.69 -4.18 10.66
CA LEU A 45 7.41 -3.99 11.33
C LEU A 45 6.28 -4.06 10.32
N ILE A 46 5.38 -5.02 10.48
CA ILE A 46 4.16 -5.12 9.68
C ILE A 46 3.01 -4.52 10.48
N ILE A 47 2.39 -3.46 9.96
CA ILE A 47 1.23 -2.83 10.60
C ILE A 47 -0.03 -3.39 9.94
N ALA A 48 -0.88 -4.01 10.76
CA ALA A 48 -2.06 -4.73 10.30
C ALA A 48 -3.16 -3.77 9.81
N SER A 49 -3.85 -4.15 8.74
CA SER A 49 -5.04 -3.45 8.25
C SER A 49 -6.32 -3.81 9.05
N ASP A 50 -6.39 -5.05 9.52
CA ASP A 50 -7.41 -5.51 10.47
C ASP A 50 -6.69 -5.89 11.79
N PRO A 51 -6.72 -4.99 12.79
CA PRO A 51 -5.94 -5.15 14.01
C PRO A 51 -6.38 -6.32 14.90
N ASP A 52 -7.56 -6.91 14.66
CA ASP A 52 -8.10 -8.01 15.46
C ASP A 52 -8.00 -9.37 14.73
N ALA A 53 -7.55 -9.41 13.48
CA ALA A 53 -7.38 -10.62 12.68
C ALA A 53 -6.07 -11.37 13.00
N PHE A 54 -5.78 -11.65 14.27
CA PHE A 54 -4.47 -12.12 14.77
C PHE A 54 -3.86 -13.28 13.99
N ALA A 55 -4.63 -14.32 13.70
CA ALA A 55 -4.11 -15.47 12.96
C ALA A 55 -3.70 -15.09 11.53
N GLY A 56 -4.51 -14.29 10.84
CA GLY A 56 -4.17 -13.78 9.50
C GLY A 56 -2.97 -12.86 9.53
N ASN A 57 -2.85 -12.01 10.56
CA ASN A 57 -1.71 -11.11 10.75
C ASN A 57 -0.41 -11.90 10.97
N ASP A 58 -0.45 -12.97 11.77
CA ASP A 58 0.70 -13.85 12.01
C ASP A 58 1.08 -14.64 10.75
N GLU A 59 0.10 -15.13 9.96
CA GLU A 59 0.35 -15.78 8.66
C GLU A 59 0.95 -14.81 7.63
N MET A 60 0.48 -13.57 7.61
CA MET A 60 1.02 -12.52 6.76
C MET A 60 2.49 -12.22 7.11
N ALA A 61 2.82 -12.15 8.41
CA ALA A 61 4.19 -11.94 8.86
C ALA A 61 5.12 -13.06 8.37
N ALA A 62 4.73 -14.32 8.53
CA ALA A 62 5.50 -15.45 8.04
C ALA A 62 5.66 -15.43 6.50
N THR A 63 4.61 -14.99 5.78
CA THR A 63 4.66 -14.85 4.32
C THR A 63 5.68 -13.79 3.90
N PHE A 64 5.64 -12.60 4.49
CA PHE A 64 6.57 -11.53 4.12
C PHE A 64 7.99 -11.80 4.58
N GLU A 65 8.21 -12.44 5.74
CA GLU A 65 9.54 -12.94 6.11
C GLU A 65 10.12 -13.83 5.01
N GLY A 66 9.31 -14.77 4.49
CA GLY A 66 9.67 -15.61 3.36
C GLY A 66 9.93 -14.84 2.06
N CYS A 67 9.10 -13.80 1.75
CA CYS A 67 9.30 -12.96 0.56
C CYS A 67 10.62 -12.18 0.63
N PHE A 68 10.98 -11.60 1.79
CA PHE A 68 12.26 -10.93 1.98
C PHE A 68 13.43 -11.90 1.84
N ALA A 69 13.34 -13.09 2.45
CA ALA A 69 14.36 -14.13 2.31
C ALA A 69 14.52 -14.59 0.85
N ALA A 70 13.44 -14.82 0.13
CA ALA A 70 13.47 -15.16 -1.30
C ALA A 70 14.06 -14.05 -2.17
N ALA A 71 13.89 -12.78 -1.76
CA ALA A 71 14.50 -11.62 -2.38
C ALA A 71 15.97 -11.40 -1.96
N GLU A 72 16.57 -12.30 -1.17
CA GLU A 72 17.94 -12.18 -0.64
C GLU A 72 18.15 -10.91 0.21
N ILE A 73 17.11 -10.49 0.95
CA ILE A 73 17.16 -9.38 1.90
C ILE A 73 17.15 -9.96 3.32
N GLU A 74 18.26 -9.81 4.05
CA GLU A 74 18.39 -10.31 5.42
C GLU A 74 17.71 -9.35 6.40
N LEU A 75 16.72 -9.86 7.15
CA LEU A 75 16.09 -9.18 8.26
C LEU A 75 16.63 -9.74 9.58
N GLU A 76 16.75 -8.88 10.61
CA GLU A 76 17.10 -9.32 11.96
C GLU A 76 15.90 -9.94 12.69
N ASP A 77 14.72 -9.31 12.53
CA ASP A 77 13.46 -9.73 13.16
C ASP A 77 12.26 -9.26 12.36
N VAL A 78 11.12 -9.91 12.56
CA VAL A 78 9.82 -9.56 11.99
C VAL A 78 8.78 -9.44 13.10
N CYS A 79 8.17 -8.29 13.23
CA CYS A 79 7.16 -7.99 14.22
C CYS A 79 5.85 -7.56 13.57
N VAL A 80 4.72 -7.95 14.16
CA VAL A 80 3.40 -7.44 13.79
C VAL A 80 2.92 -6.42 14.82
N LEU A 81 2.45 -5.27 14.34
CA LEU A 81 1.73 -4.28 15.13
C LEU A 81 0.24 -4.41 14.84
N ASP A 82 -0.50 -4.87 15.84
CA ASP A 82 -1.95 -5.00 15.82
C ASP A 82 -2.55 -4.66 17.20
N SER A 83 -3.82 -4.99 17.48
CA SER A 83 -4.44 -4.61 18.76
C SER A 83 -3.80 -5.26 19.99
N ARG A 84 -2.96 -6.31 19.80
CA ARG A 84 -2.28 -6.98 20.92
C ARG A 84 -1.16 -6.13 21.55
N ASN A 85 -0.59 -5.20 20.77
CA ASN A 85 0.58 -4.41 21.15
C ASN A 85 0.52 -2.95 20.67
N ALA A 86 -0.67 -2.43 20.39
CA ALA A 86 -0.86 -1.05 19.91
C ALA A 86 -0.30 0.02 20.87
N ASP A 87 -0.26 -0.25 22.17
CA ASP A 87 0.34 0.64 23.17
C ASP A 87 1.87 0.76 23.02
N ASP A 88 2.52 -0.20 22.36
CA ASP A 88 3.98 -0.23 22.14
C ASP A 88 4.36 0.34 20.75
N ALA A 89 3.41 0.90 19.98
CA ALA A 89 3.61 1.37 18.61
C ALA A 89 4.82 2.30 18.45
N ALA A 90 5.01 3.23 19.38
CA ALA A 90 6.14 4.20 19.32
C ALA A 90 7.50 3.49 19.45
N GLU A 91 7.60 2.47 20.32
CA GLU A 91 8.82 1.68 20.50
C GLU A 91 9.09 0.81 19.27
N LEU A 92 8.07 0.13 18.76
CA LEU A 92 8.17 -0.74 17.59
C LEU A 92 8.58 0.04 16.33
N VAL A 93 7.97 1.21 16.08
CA VAL A 93 8.35 2.09 14.97
C VAL A 93 9.81 2.56 15.12
N ALA A 94 10.23 2.96 16.32
CA ALA A 94 11.58 3.46 16.55
C ALA A 94 12.68 2.39 16.39
N GLN A 95 12.35 1.11 16.56
CA GLN A 95 13.28 -0.02 16.39
C GLN A 95 13.34 -0.53 14.95
N SER A 96 12.37 -0.16 14.12
CA SER A 96 12.21 -0.70 12.77
C SER A 96 13.11 0.01 11.75
N GLY A 97 13.67 -0.74 10.82
CA GLY A 97 14.32 -0.22 9.61
C GLY A 97 13.41 -0.28 8.39
N VAL A 98 12.42 -1.20 8.42
CA VAL A 98 11.41 -1.37 7.37
C VAL A 98 10.03 -1.42 8.02
N ILE A 99 9.08 -0.67 7.48
CA ILE A 99 7.67 -0.72 7.88
C ILE A 99 6.84 -1.13 6.67
N LEU A 100 6.02 -2.16 6.84
CA LEU A 100 5.06 -2.60 5.84
C LEU A 100 3.66 -2.27 6.34
N LEU A 101 2.94 -1.43 5.59
CA LEU A 101 1.53 -1.12 5.80
C LEU A 101 0.72 -2.10 4.96
N SER A 102 -0.02 -3.00 5.59
CA SER A 102 -0.69 -4.10 4.90
C SER A 102 -1.91 -3.63 4.09
N GLY A 103 -2.47 -4.51 3.27
CA GLY A 103 -3.68 -4.22 2.52
C GLY A 103 -4.93 -4.69 3.24
N GLY A 104 -6.06 -4.00 3.02
CA GLY A 104 -7.35 -4.32 3.60
C GLY A 104 -8.39 -3.25 3.28
N HIS A 105 -9.38 -3.06 4.15
CA HIS A 105 -10.38 -2.00 4.02
C HIS A 105 -9.82 -0.65 4.46
N VAL A 106 -9.77 0.32 3.55
CA VAL A 106 -9.11 1.63 3.75
C VAL A 106 -9.59 2.36 5.01
N PRO A 107 -10.89 2.53 5.28
CA PRO A 107 -11.35 3.22 6.49
C PRO A 107 -11.01 2.48 7.79
N THR A 108 -11.06 1.14 7.80
CA THR A 108 -10.74 0.31 8.98
C THR A 108 -9.28 0.47 9.36
N GLU A 109 -8.39 0.31 8.41
CA GLU A 109 -6.95 0.50 8.58
C GLU A 109 -6.61 1.92 9.02
N ASN A 110 -7.23 2.94 8.38
CA ASN A 110 -7.06 4.34 8.73
C ASN A 110 -7.44 4.62 10.19
N ALA A 111 -8.55 4.06 10.65
CA ALA A 111 -8.99 4.20 12.05
C ALA A 111 -7.99 3.58 13.02
N PHE A 112 -7.40 2.44 12.69
CA PHE A 112 -6.34 1.84 13.50
C PHE A 112 -5.08 2.70 13.53
N PHE A 113 -4.62 3.20 12.41
CA PHE A 113 -3.47 4.12 12.32
C PHE A 113 -3.70 5.40 13.15
N ALA A 114 -4.90 5.98 13.06
CA ALA A 114 -5.28 7.16 13.84
C ALA A 114 -5.32 6.89 15.35
N SER A 115 -5.73 5.68 15.76
CA SER A 115 -5.82 5.31 17.19
C SER A 115 -4.46 5.31 17.89
N MET A 116 -3.36 5.06 17.14
CA MET A 116 -1.98 5.04 17.61
C MET A 116 -1.24 6.36 17.35
N ASP A 117 -1.90 7.34 16.72
CA ASP A 117 -1.24 8.56 16.21
C ASP A 117 -0.06 8.27 15.28
N LEU A 118 -0.22 7.22 14.44
CA LEU A 118 0.85 6.70 13.56
C LEU A 118 1.45 7.78 12.66
N ARG A 119 0.63 8.74 12.19
CA ARG A 119 1.10 9.89 11.42
C ARG A 119 2.24 10.63 12.09
N ASN A 120 2.13 10.91 13.40
CA ASN A 120 3.16 11.59 14.15
C ASN A 120 4.35 10.68 14.47
N LEU A 121 4.12 9.38 14.69
CA LEU A 121 5.20 8.41 14.88
C LEU A 121 6.09 8.26 13.65
N LEU A 122 5.52 8.40 12.45
CA LEU A 122 6.25 8.28 11.18
C LEU A 122 6.88 9.61 10.71
N ALA A 123 6.61 10.75 11.36
CA ALA A 123 7.06 12.07 10.89
C ALA A 123 8.59 12.19 10.78
N ASP A 124 9.32 11.53 11.68
CA ASP A 124 10.79 11.53 11.72
C ASP A 124 11.40 10.16 11.33
N PHE A 125 10.57 9.24 10.80
CA PHE A 125 11.06 7.93 10.34
C PHE A 125 11.87 8.10 9.05
N ASP A 126 13.09 7.56 9.01
CA ASP A 126 14.02 7.70 7.88
C ASP A 126 14.32 6.38 7.14
N GLY A 127 13.72 5.26 7.59
CA GLY A 127 13.85 3.93 6.97
C GLY A 127 13.04 3.77 5.68
N VAL A 128 12.64 2.53 5.41
CA VAL A 128 11.84 2.12 4.25
C VAL A 128 10.37 1.89 4.67
N ILE A 129 9.44 2.49 3.95
CA ILE A 129 8.00 2.20 4.10
C ILE A 129 7.50 1.55 2.81
N ILE A 130 6.79 0.44 2.96
CA ILE A 130 6.14 -0.28 1.87
C ILE A 130 4.64 -0.27 2.15
N GLY A 131 3.89 0.51 1.40
CA GLY A 131 2.42 0.41 1.41
C GLY A 131 1.96 -0.65 0.42
N ILE A 132 0.96 -1.43 0.81
CA ILE A 132 0.29 -2.42 -0.05
C ILE A 132 -1.18 -2.08 -0.12
N SER A 133 -1.73 -1.85 -1.32
CA SER A 133 -3.16 -1.61 -1.52
C SER A 133 -3.68 -0.50 -0.59
N ALA A 134 -4.55 -0.80 0.36
CA ALA A 134 -5.08 0.14 1.35
C ALA A 134 -3.97 0.85 2.15
N GLY A 135 -2.87 0.15 2.50
CA GLY A 135 -1.72 0.73 3.16
C GLY A 135 -1.04 1.81 2.31
N SER A 136 -0.95 1.61 0.99
CA SER A 136 -0.49 2.64 0.06
C SER A 136 -1.45 3.82 -0.01
N MET A 137 -2.76 3.56 -0.06
CA MET A 137 -3.78 4.62 -0.10
C MET A 137 -3.73 5.48 1.16
N ASN A 138 -3.56 4.85 2.33
CA ASN A 138 -3.47 5.54 3.62
C ASN A 138 -2.18 6.35 3.80
N CYS A 139 -1.15 6.18 2.96
CA CYS A 139 0.05 7.02 2.96
C CYS A 139 -0.23 8.47 2.55
N ALA A 140 -1.30 8.76 1.82
CA ALA A 140 -1.63 10.11 1.37
C ALA A 140 -1.96 11.05 2.54
N ASP A 141 -1.78 12.36 2.34
CA ASP A 141 -2.24 13.38 3.30
C ASP A 141 -3.78 13.44 3.36
N THR A 142 -4.41 13.45 2.20
CA THR A 142 -5.85 13.25 2.04
C THR A 142 -6.07 11.97 1.26
N VAL A 143 -6.59 10.97 1.93
CA VAL A 143 -6.87 9.64 1.37
C VAL A 143 -8.21 9.66 0.66
N TYR A 144 -8.25 9.16 -0.57
CA TYR A 144 -9.52 8.81 -1.19
C TYR A 144 -9.90 7.38 -0.78
N ALA A 145 -10.86 7.26 0.13
CA ALA A 145 -11.45 5.99 0.51
C ALA A 145 -12.47 5.59 -0.57
N GLN A 146 -12.00 4.95 -1.65
CA GLN A 146 -12.86 4.40 -2.67
C GLN A 146 -13.82 3.39 -2.03
N PRO A 147 -15.14 3.45 -2.28
CA PRO A 147 -16.06 2.45 -1.76
C PRO A 147 -15.75 1.05 -2.28
N GLU A 148 -15.75 0.08 -1.40
CA GLU A 148 -15.47 -1.32 -1.73
C GLU A 148 -16.43 -2.30 -1.08
N GLU A 149 -17.10 -1.93 0.02
CA GLU A 149 -18.07 -2.78 0.69
C GLU A 149 -19.52 -2.43 0.31
N PRO A 150 -20.43 -3.45 0.34
CA PRO A 150 -21.84 -3.22 0.02
C PRO A 150 -22.50 -2.14 0.91
N GLY A 151 -23.10 -1.15 0.28
CA GLY A 151 -23.75 -0.02 0.94
C GLY A 151 -22.94 1.27 0.90
N GLU A 152 -21.62 1.21 0.85
CA GLU A 152 -20.75 2.38 0.94
C GLU A 152 -20.91 3.35 -0.24
N ALA A 153 -21.19 2.81 -1.44
CA ALA A 153 -21.31 3.66 -2.62
C ALA A 153 -22.54 4.57 -2.55
N VAL A 154 -23.58 4.18 -1.82
CA VAL A 154 -24.87 4.88 -1.73
C VAL A 154 -25.14 5.49 -0.36
N ASP A 155 -24.31 5.24 0.63
CA ASP A 155 -24.42 5.84 1.96
C ASP A 155 -24.02 7.33 1.90
N PRO A 156 -24.96 8.26 2.19
CA PRO A 156 -24.66 9.69 2.18
C PRO A 156 -23.69 10.13 3.28
N ASP A 157 -23.49 9.31 4.30
CA ASP A 157 -22.58 9.58 5.42
C ASP A 157 -21.19 8.97 5.23
N TYR A 158 -20.98 8.16 4.18
CA TYR A 158 -19.69 7.59 3.87
C TYR A 158 -18.66 8.66 3.48
N GLN A 159 -17.55 8.68 4.20
CA GLN A 159 -16.50 9.68 4.00
C GLN A 159 -15.55 9.27 2.87
N ARG A 160 -15.79 9.80 1.66
CA ARG A 160 -14.96 9.57 0.46
C ARG A 160 -13.51 10.03 0.64
N PHE A 161 -13.30 11.07 1.43
CA PHE A 161 -11.99 11.66 1.67
C PHE A 161 -11.76 11.78 3.17
N ILE A 162 -10.67 11.16 3.64
CA ILE A 162 -10.29 11.11 5.05
C ILE A 162 -8.85 11.57 5.23
N SER A 163 -8.45 11.93 6.44
CA SER A 163 -7.06 12.30 6.74
C SER A 163 -6.20 11.04 6.82
N GLY A 164 -5.07 11.02 6.11
CA GLY A 164 -4.14 9.90 6.13
C GLY A 164 -2.82 10.21 6.82
N LEU A 165 -1.80 9.42 6.52
CA LEU A 165 -0.49 9.47 7.18
C LEU A 165 0.34 10.70 6.76
N GLY A 166 0.05 11.33 5.62
CA GLY A 166 0.75 12.53 5.15
C GLY A 166 2.18 12.25 4.66
N LEU A 167 2.47 11.03 4.25
CA LEU A 167 3.76 10.63 3.70
C LEU A 167 3.93 11.03 2.24
N THR A 168 2.82 11.24 1.54
CA THR A 168 2.75 11.67 0.15
C THR A 168 1.50 12.52 -0.11
N THR A 169 1.51 13.25 -1.23
CA THR A 169 0.31 13.90 -1.78
C THR A 169 -0.35 13.08 -2.90
N ARG A 170 0.22 11.93 -3.25
CA ARG A 170 -0.30 11.04 -4.31
C ARG A 170 -1.42 10.16 -3.76
N ASN A 171 -2.55 10.14 -4.44
CA ASN A 171 -3.59 9.15 -4.20
C ASN A 171 -3.44 8.04 -5.24
N ILE A 172 -3.19 6.82 -4.80
CA ILE A 172 -3.20 5.66 -5.68
C ILE A 172 -4.54 4.91 -5.57
N LEU A 173 -4.93 4.23 -6.64
CA LEU A 173 -6.01 3.25 -6.67
C LEU A 173 -5.43 1.93 -7.15
N PRO A 174 -5.37 0.92 -6.27
CA PRO A 174 -4.73 -0.36 -6.56
C PRO A 174 -5.64 -1.30 -7.35
N HIS A 175 -5.10 -2.43 -7.75
CA HIS A 175 -5.79 -3.60 -8.32
C HIS A 175 -6.61 -3.32 -9.57
N TYR A 176 -6.21 -2.33 -10.40
CA TYR A 176 -7.03 -1.88 -11.52
C TYR A 176 -7.57 -2.99 -12.40
N ASN A 177 -6.70 -3.94 -12.79
CA ASN A 177 -7.13 -5.04 -13.68
C ASN A 177 -8.17 -5.97 -13.06
N GLN A 178 -8.20 -6.08 -11.73
CA GLN A 178 -9.15 -6.90 -10.98
C GLN A 178 -10.48 -6.18 -10.71
N VAL A 179 -10.45 -4.83 -10.55
CA VAL A 179 -11.61 -4.07 -10.07
C VAL A 179 -12.25 -3.13 -11.09
N LYS A 180 -11.61 -2.90 -12.24
CA LYS A 180 -12.09 -1.92 -13.25
C LYS A 180 -13.50 -2.16 -13.75
N ASP A 181 -13.94 -3.41 -13.78
CA ASP A 181 -15.27 -3.81 -14.25
C ASP A 181 -16.27 -4.05 -13.08
N ASN A 182 -15.86 -3.73 -11.84
CA ASN A 182 -16.69 -3.95 -10.66
C ASN A 182 -17.92 -3.03 -10.66
N VAL A 183 -19.01 -3.59 -10.15
CA VAL A 183 -20.26 -2.87 -9.87
C VAL A 183 -20.57 -2.99 -8.39
N LEU A 184 -20.66 -1.86 -7.69
CA LEU A 184 -21.00 -1.76 -6.28
C LEU A 184 -22.31 -1.00 -6.12
N ASP A 185 -23.26 -1.56 -5.39
CA ASP A 185 -24.58 -0.93 -5.15
C ASP A 185 -25.34 -0.51 -6.44
N GLY A 186 -25.06 -1.21 -7.55
CA GLY A 186 -25.64 -0.92 -8.86
C GLY A 186 -24.91 0.17 -9.67
N LEU A 187 -23.80 0.70 -9.15
CA LEU A 187 -22.96 1.71 -9.80
C LEU A 187 -21.63 1.07 -10.26
N ARG A 188 -21.15 1.45 -11.45
CA ARG A 188 -19.84 1.03 -11.94
C ARG A 188 -18.76 1.77 -11.15
N LEU A 189 -17.81 1.02 -10.62
CA LEU A 189 -16.83 1.55 -9.67
C LEU A 189 -16.03 2.74 -10.25
N PHE A 190 -15.52 2.61 -11.47
CA PHE A 190 -14.70 3.66 -12.07
C PHE A 190 -15.54 4.74 -12.78
N GLU A 191 -16.53 4.37 -13.58
CA GLU A 191 -17.24 5.33 -14.42
C GLU A 191 -18.31 6.13 -13.66
N ASP A 192 -18.98 5.52 -12.69
CA ASP A 192 -20.10 6.16 -12.00
C ASP A 192 -19.68 6.73 -10.63
N ILE A 193 -18.69 6.10 -9.94
CA ILE A 193 -18.23 6.50 -8.60
C ILE A 193 -16.93 7.30 -8.71
N THR A 194 -15.83 6.64 -9.07
CA THR A 194 -14.49 7.23 -9.05
C THR A 194 -14.35 8.42 -9.98
N ALA A 195 -14.96 8.36 -11.18
CA ALA A 195 -14.94 9.48 -12.12
C ALA A 195 -15.61 10.73 -11.53
N ALA A 196 -16.73 10.56 -10.81
CA ALA A 196 -17.42 11.67 -10.14
C ALA A 196 -16.57 12.23 -8.98
N ASP A 197 -15.97 11.35 -8.18
CA ASP A 197 -15.13 11.71 -7.02
C ASP A 197 -13.80 12.34 -7.43
N SER A 198 -13.34 12.13 -8.68
CA SER A 198 -12.11 12.74 -9.21
C SER A 198 -12.23 14.22 -9.56
N ALA A 199 -13.39 14.85 -9.33
CA ALA A 199 -13.59 16.28 -9.58
C ALA A 199 -12.65 17.11 -8.67
N GLY A 200 -11.63 17.75 -9.26
CA GLY A 200 -10.59 18.48 -8.53
C GLY A 200 -9.55 17.61 -7.85
N HIS A 201 -9.59 16.29 -8.02
CA HIS A 201 -8.64 15.33 -7.48
C HIS A 201 -7.92 14.57 -8.60
N THR A 202 -6.76 14.02 -8.28
CA THR A 202 -5.96 13.20 -9.19
C THR A 202 -5.68 11.86 -8.55
N PHE A 203 -6.00 10.78 -9.25
CA PHE A 203 -5.79 9.41 -8.82
C PHE A 203 -4.83 8.70 -9.78
N TYR A 204 -3.77 8.10 -9.23
CA TYR A 204 -2.88 7.21 -9.95
C TYR A 204 -3.40 5.79 -9.81
N ILE A 205 -3.82 5.19 -10.90
CA ILE A 205 -4.49 3.90 -10.92
C ILE A 205 -3.49 2.84 -11.36
N LEU A 206 -3.21 1.90 -10.47
CA LEU A 206 -2.13 0.93 -10.61
C LEU A 206 -2.66 -0.50 -10.69
N PRO A 207 -2.29 -1.30 -11.70
CA PRO A 207 -2.42 -2.74 -11.63
C PRO A 207 -1.38 -3.34 -10.69
N ASP A 208 -1.55 -4.61 -10.32
CA ASP A 208 -0.58 -5.34 -9.52
C ASP A 208 0.77 -5.44 -10.26
N GLY A 209 1.87 -5.39 -9.53
CA GLY A 209 3.22 -5.28 -10.06
C GLY A 209 3.68 -3.85 -10.37
N SER A 210 2.77 -2.85 -10.37
CA SER A 210 3.12 -1.44 -10.54
C SER A 210 3.17 -0.71 -9.19
N TYR A 211 4.02 0.33 -9.11
CA TYR A 211 4.22 1.09 -7.89
C TYR A 211 4.75 2.50 -8.14
N ILE A 212 4.65 3.37 -7.14
CA ILE A 212 5.38 4.64 -7.10
C ILE A 212 6.47 4.52 -6.03
N LEU A 213 7.72 4.84 -6.43
CA LEU A 213 8.87 4.93 -5.56
C LEU A 213 9.18 6.41 -5.28
N ALA A 214 9.12 6.81 -4.00
CA ALA A 214 9.58 8.12 -3.57
C ALA A 214 10.85 7.97 -2.73
N ARG A 215 11.92 8.65 -3.14
CA ARG A 215 13.22 8.63 -2.47
C ARG A 215 13.98 9.91 -2.74
N ASP A 216 14.57 10.51 -1.70
CA ASP A 216 15.41 11.70 -1.77
C ASP A 216 14.73 12.94 -2.41
N GLY A 217 13.40 12.99 -2.36
CA GLY A 217 12.59 14.06 -2.95
C GLY A 217 12.18 13.83 -4.39
N ASP A 218 12.64 12.75 -5.02
CA ASP A 218 12.23 12.33 -6.36
C ASP A 218 11.12 11.27 -6.24
N GLU A 219 10.16 11.31 -7.16
CA GLU A 219 9.10 10.31 -7.27
C GLU A 219 9.13 9.68 -8.67
N MET A 220 9.10 8.34 -8.72
CA MET A 220 9.11 7.57 -9.96
C MET A 220 7.95 6.58 -9.96
N LEU A 221 7.13 6.64 -10.99
CA LEU A 221 6.12 5.64 -11.31
C LEU A 221 6.79 4.53 -12.12
N CYS A 222 6.66 3.29 -11.65
CA CYS A 222 7.25 2.11 -12.26
C CYS A 222 6.16 1.13 -12.68
N GLY A 223 6.11 0.77 -13.96
CA GLY A 223 5.15 -0.14 -14.54
C GLY A 223 3.93 0.53 -15.17
N GLU A 224 2.93 -0.29 -15.49
CA GLU A 224 1.70 0.16 -16.14
C GLU A 224 0.86 1.03 -15.20
N ALA A 225 0.34 2.15 -15.69
CA ALA A 225 -0.50 3.03 -14.89
C ALA A 225 -1.48 3.86 -15.73
N TRP A 226 -2.56 4.26 -15.08
CA TRP A 226 -3.51 5.25 -15.58
C TRP A 226 -3.62 6.42 -14.59
N LEU A 227 -4.07 7.55 -15.12
CA LEU A 227 -4.40 8.74 -14.34
C LEU A 227 -5.88 9.04 -14.51
N MET A 228 -6.57 9.29 -13.39
CA MET A 228 -7.91 9.85 -13.43
C MET A 228 -7.92 11.25 -12.83
N HIS A 229 -8.41 12.21 -13.59
CA HIS A 229 -8.57 13.60 -13.15
C HIS A 229 -9.83 14.22 -13.79
N ASN A 230 -10.69 14.83 -12.98
CA ASN A 230 -11.94 15.46 -13.44
C ASN A 230 -12.79 14.54 -14.35
N GLY A 231 -12.92 13.27 -13.99
CA GLY A 231 -13.72 12.28 -14.71
C GLY A 231 -13.05 11.73 -15.99
N VAL A 232 -11.84 12.14 -16.31
CA VAL A 232 -11.10 11.67 -17.48
C VAL A 232 -10.07 10.64 -17.05
N LEU A 233 -10.12 9.46 -17.66
CA LEU A 233 -9.15 8.38 -17.47
C LEU A 233 -8.19 8.35 -18.66
N GLU A 234 -6.90 8.49 -18.39
CA GLU A 234 -5.83 8.47 -19.40
C GLU A 234 -4.76 7.46 -18.99
N LYS A 235 -4.25 6.70 -19.95
CA LYS A 235 -3.10 5.82 -19.73
C LYS A 235 -1.83 6.66 -19.66
N LEU A 236 -1.01 6.46 -18.60
CA LEU A 236 0.26 7.16 -18.42
C LEU A 236 1.45 6.38 -18.94
N THR A 237 1.54 5.09 -18.57
CA THR A 237 2.70 4.22 -18.84
C THR A 237 2.25 2.83 -19.23
N GLU A 238 3.10 2.13 -19.95
CA GLU A 238 2.98 0.70 -20.24
C GLU A 238 3.79 -0.13 -19.22
N ASP A 239 3.56 -1.44 -19.22
CA ASP A 239 4.35 -2.36 -18.40
C ASP A 239 5.84 -2.28 -18.76
N GLY A 240 6.72 -2.23 -17.75
CA GLY A 240 8.16 -2.06 -17.91
C GLY A 240 8.62 -0.62 -18.15
N GLU A 241 7.72 0.37 -18.21
CA GLU A 241 8.09 1.78 -18.33
C GLU A 241 8.26 2.46 -16.96
N GLU A 242 9.06 3.51 -16.94
CA GLU A 242 9.27 4.40 -15.78
C GLU A 242 8.94 5.84 -16.17
N LEU A 243 8.29 6.56 -15.25
CA LEU A 243 7.93 7.97 -15.42
C LEU A 243 8.25 8.75 -14.15
N THR A 244 9.09 9.80 -14.26
CA THR A 244 9.29 10.76 -13.16
C THR A 244 8.04 11.63 -13.00
N LEU A 245 7.53 11.75 -11.77
CA LEU A 245 6.28 12.43 -11.43
C LEU A 245 6.48 13.87 -10.94
#